data_e89c9c0d6b5b1739e2bb7555115f6c62
#
_entry.id   e89c9c0d6b5b1739e2bb7555115f6c62
#
_cell.length_a   1.000
_cell.length_b   1.000
_cell.length_c   1.000
_cell.angle_alpha   90.00
_cell.angle_beta   90.00
_cell.angle_gamma   90.00
#
_symmetry.space_group_name_H-M   'P 1'
#
loop_
_entity.id
_entity.type
_entity.pdbx_description
1 polymer ?
#
loop_
_entity_poly.entity_id
_entity_poly.type
_entity_poly.pdbx_seq_one_letter_code
_entity_poly.pdbx_strand_id
1 'polypeptide(L)'
;YKDNALVGTAPDASFYLFRTEDGANENPVEESYWVEAAEKADSLGVDVINTSLGYFGFDNTAYSHTYNEMDGKTAFMTRGAEIGVSRGMIVVASAGNEGATANPNIAVPADGISVLTVGAVNASKTVTSFSSIGPSFDGRVKPDVMAQGQSVVLSDSSGNIVTANGTSFSSPVMAGMVASLWQAFPNKTNKEIKDLIIKSADRYTNPNAQYGYGIPDFSVALSNGLGVNDFSVNDFFMYPNPTSDICTVSLSEKLDEGVLRIYSIRGQKIAEQKISKTSPTI
;
A
#
# COMPACT_ATOMS: atom_id res chain seq x y z
N TYR A 1 12.70 12.33 8.22
CA TYR A 1 12.30 12.60 9.61
C TYR A 1 12.77 13.99 10.02
N LYS A 2 11.85 14.79 10.54
CA LYS A 2 12.14 16.11 11.13
C LYS A 2 11.31 16.26 12.40
N ASP A 3 11.98 16.36 13.53
CA ASP A 3 11.34 16.39 14.85
C ASP A 3 10.18 17.37 14.91
N ASN A 4 9.01 16.90 15.35
CA ASN A 4 7.76 17.65 15.50
C ASN A 4 7.22 18.31 14.21
N ALA A 5 7.74 17.97 13.02
CA ALA A 5 7.34 18.58 11.77
C ALA A 5 6.97 17.59 10.68
N LEU A 6 7.77 16.54 10.48
CA LEU A 6 7.55 15.54 9.43
C LEU A 6 8.05 14.16 9.86
N VAL A 7 7.17 13.18 9.79
CA VAL A 7 7.52 11.76 9.96
C VAL A 7 6.98 11.00 8.75
N GLY A 8 7.82 10.21 8.10
CA GLY A 8 7.41 9.31 7.04
C GLY A 8 6.65 8.09 7.56
N THR A 9 6.04 7.33 6.66
CA THR A 9 5.22 6.14 6.99
C THR A 9 6.05 4.90 7.32
N ALA A 10 7.38 4.94 7.14
CA ALA A 10 8.34 3.93 7.57
C ALA A 10 9.62 4.62 8.11
N PRO A 11 9.57 5.26 9.29
CA PRO A 11 10.66 6.11 9.78
C PRO A 11 11.94 5.34 10.09
N ASP A 12 11.84 4.06 10.42
CA ASP A 12 12.97 3.21 10.82
C ASP A 12 13.48 2.30 9.69
N ALA A 13 12.95 2.45 8.46
CA ALA A 13 13.40 1.70 7.31
C ALA A 13 14.78 2.17 6.82
N SER A 14 15.56 1.24 6.26
CA SER A 14 16.77 1.57 5.52
C SER A 14 16.43 1.89 4.07
N PHE A 15 17.15 2.85 3.47
CA PHE A 15 16.87 3.32 2.12
C PHE A 15 18.08 3.18 1.21
N TYR A 16 17.84 2.69 -0.01
CA TYR A 16 18.73 2.82 -1.17
C TYR A 16 18.07 3.76 -2.17
N LEU A 17 18.83 4.71 -2.69
CA LEU A 17 18.34 5.70 -3.65
C LEU A 17 19.02 5.48 -5.00
N PHE A 18 18.21 5.35 -6.04
CA PHE A 18 18.67 5.21 -7.42
C PHE A 18 18.16 6.36 -8.26
N ARG A 19 19.04 6.91 -9.11
CA ARG A 19 18.67 7.88 -10.12
C ARG A 19 18.59 7.18 -11.45
N THR A 20 17.41 7.12 -12.04
CA THR A 20 17.12 6.46 -13.32
C THR A 20 16.68 7.46 -14.39
N GLU A 21 16.48 8.71 -14.03
CA GLU A 21 15.97 9.78 -14.88
C GLU A 21 17.07 10.71 -15.38
N ASP A 22 16.99 11.08 -16.65
CA ASP A 22 17.75 12.17 -17.26
C ASP A 22 16.92 13.45 -17.28
N GLY A 23 16.74 14.19 -16.27
CA GLY A 23 15.82 15.31 -16.13
C GLY A 23 15.81 16.38 -17.26
N ALA A 24 16.55 16.18 -18.34
CA ALA A 24 16.58 17.05 -19.52
C ALA A 24 15.80 16.46 -20.72
N ASN A 25 15.63 15.15 -20.78
CA ASN A 25 15.01 14.44 -21.91
C ASN A 25 14.23 13.24 -21.42
N GLU A 26 13.06 12.99 -22.01
CA GLU A 26 12.24 11.82 -21.75
C GLU A 26 12.53 10.75 -22.82
N ASN A 27 13.34 9.75 -22.50
CA ASN A 27 13.86 8.78 -23.44
C ASN A 27 13.61 7.33 -22.99
N PRO A 28 13.40 6.37 -23.93
CA PRO A 28 13.18 4.96 -23.58
C PRO A 28 14.36 4.30 -22.82
N VAL A 29 15.56 4.88 -22.86
CA VAL A 29 16.71 4.38 -22.11
C VAL A 29 16.48 4.42 -20.59
N GLU A 30 15.64 5.32 -20.12
CA GLU A 30 15.29 5.46 -18.71
C GLU A 30 14.56 4.23 -18.17
N GLU A 31 13.75 3.57 -18.99
CA GLU A 31 13.19 2.26 -18.64
C GLU A 31 14.30 1.22 -18.39
N SER A 32 15.39 1.27 -19.17
CA SER A 32 16.54 0.37 -18.98
C SER A 32 17.30 0.70 -17.70
N TYR A 33 17.47 1.98 -17.38
CA TYR A 33 18.09 2.41 -16.12
C TYR A 33 17.25 1.98 -14.92
N TRP A 34 15.91 2.05 -15.04
CA TRP A 34 15.05 1.55 -13.99
C TRP A 34 15.19 0.04 -13.76
N VAL A 35 15.25 -0.74 -14.85
CA VAL A 35 15.44 -2.20 -14.76
C VAL A 35 16.80 -2.53 -14.13
N GLU A 36 17.87 -1.83 -14.52
CA GLU A 36 19.20 -1.97 -13.92
C GLU A 36 19.17 -1.64 -12.42
N ALA A 37 18.46 -0.58 -12.04
CA ALA A 37 18.27 -0.22 -10.64
C ALA A 37 17.49 -1.29 -9.86
N ALA A 38 16.47 -1.89 -10.47
CA ALA A 38 15.69 -2.97 -9.86
C ALA A 38 16.54 -4.25 -9.68
N GLU A 39 17.37 -4.61 -10.66
CA GLU A 39 18.35 -5.72 -10.54
C GLU A 39 19.35 -5.45 -9.41
N LYS A 40 19.83 -4.21 -9.31
CA LYS A 40 20.72 -3.80 -8.22
C LYS A 40 20.01 -3.88 -6.87
N ALA A 41 18.75 -3.45 -6.78
CA ALA A 41 17.93 -3.54 -5.57
C ALA A 41 17.77 -5.01 -5.13
N ASP A 42 17.48 -5.94 -6.04
CA ASP A 42 17.42 -7.38 -5.77
C ASP A 42 18.74 -7.88 -5.18
N SER A 43 19.88 -7.52 -5.82
CA SER A 43 21.21 -7.90 -5.33
C SER A 43 21.57 -7.36 -3.94
N LEU A 44 20.91 -6.30 -3.50
CA LEU A 44 21.09 -5.68 -2.19
C LEU A 44 20.11 -6.20 -1.13
N GLY A 45 19.15 -7.04 -1.52
CA GLY A 45 18.14 -7.61 -0.63
C GLY A 45 17.06 -6.57 -0.26
N VAL A 46 16.66 -5.72 -1.19
CA VAL A 46 15.58 -4.75 -0.98
C VAL A 46 14.24 -5.47 -0.94
N ASP A 47 13.40 -5.14 0.05
CA ASP A 47 12.06 -5.71 0.18
C ASP A 47 11.01 -4.94 -0.66
N VAL A 48 11.08 -3.60 -0.67
CA VAL A 48 10.09 -2.74 -1.30
C VAL A 48 10.75 -1.74 -2.24
N ILE A 49 10.34 -1.72 -3.51
CA ILE A 49 10.71 -0.68 -4.47
C ILE A 49 9.56 0.32 -4.53
N ASN A 50 9.86 1.62 -4.35
CA ASN A 50 8.94 2.69 -4.66
C ASN A 50 9.32 3.31 -5.99
N THR A 51 8.38 3.35 -6.93
CA THR A 51 8.52 3.93 -8.27
C THR A 51 7.57 5.11 -8.40
N SER A 52 8.08 6.32 -8.19
CA SER A 52 7.31 7.57 -8.31
C SER A 52 7.46 8.22 -9.69
N LEU A 53 7.63 7.41 -10.70
CA LEU A 53 7.77 7.77 -12.10
C LEU A 53 7.01 6.76 -12.97
N GLY A 54 6.88 7.06 -14.25
CA GLY A 54 6.24 6.15 -15.19
C GLY A 54 6.19 6.78 -16.58
N TYR A 55 6.15 5.93 -17.61
CA TYR A 55 6.24 6.35 -19.00
C TYR A 55 4.98 6.01 -19.78
N PHE A 56 4.55 6.95 -20.59
CA PHE A 56 3.56 6.77 -21.64
C PHE A 56 4.02 7.46 -22.92
N GLY A 57 4.48 8.70 -22.83
CA GLY A 57 5.04 9.46 -23.93
C GLY A 57 6.52 9.70 -23.76
N PHE A 58 7.25 9.72 -24.89
CA PHE A 58 8.66 10.12 -24.95
C PHE A 58 8.84 11.31 -25.89
N ASP A 59 9.95 12.04 -25.78
CA ASP A 59 10.30 13.18 -26.64
C ASP A 59 10.25 12.79 -28.10
N ASN A 60 10.78 11.63 -28.45
CA ASN A 60 10.53 11.01 -29.74
C ASN A 60 9.29 10.13 -29.69
N THR A 61 8.18 10.63 -30.17
CA THR A 61 6.86 9.98 -30.13
C THR A 61 6.81 8.63 -30.85
N ALA A 62 7.79 8.31 -31.69
CA ALA A 62 7.90 7.01 -32.33
C ALA A 62 8.19 5.86 -31.33
N TYR A 63 8.68 6.21 -30.14
CA TYR A 63 8.95 5.26 -29.06
C TYR A 63 7.88 5.29 -27.96
N SER A 64 6.92 6.24 -28.03
CA SER A 64 5.86 6.37 -27.02
C SER A 64 5.01 5.12 -26.97
N HIS A 65 4.64 4.75 -25.76
CA HIS A 65 3.72 3.64 -25.52
C HIS A 65 2.32 3.96 -26.03
N THR A 66 1.60 2.91 -26.31
CA THR A 66 0.18 2.97 -26.66
C THR A 66 -0.63 2.27 -25.58
N TYR A 67 -1.92 2.60 -25.44
CA TYR A 67 -2.75 2.02 -24.38
C TYR A 67 -2.83 0.49 -24.43
N ASN A 68 -2.76 -0.12 -25.64
CA ASN A 68 -2.76 -1.58 -25.78
C ASN A 68 -1.52 -2.28 -25.23
N GLU A 69 -0.45 -1.53 -24.95
CA GLU A 69 0.74 -2.06 -24.28
C GLU A 69 0.60 -2.04 -22.75
N MET A 70 -0.43 -1.36 -22.21
CA MET A 70 -0.74 -1.34 -20.77
C MET A 70 -1.45 -2.65 -20.35
N ASP A 71 -0.90 -3.78 -20.71
CA ASP A 71 -1.46 -5.13 -20.53
C ASP A 71 -0.74 -5.96 -19.43
N GLY A 72 0.22 -5.34 -18.74
CA GLY A 72 0.98 -5.95 -17.66
C GLY A 72 2.12 -6.87 -18.10
N LYS A 73 2.43 -6.95 -19.40
CA LYS A 73 3.44 -7.89 -19.92
C LYS A 73 4.16 -7.44 -21.19
N THR A 74 3.64 -6.44 -21.92
CA THR A 74 4.22 -6.01 -23.20
C THR A 74 5.35 -5.01 -22.98
N ALA A 75 5.14 -3.95 -22.21
CA ALA A 75 6.12 -2.90 -21.98
C ALA A 75 7.39 -3.43 -21.28
N PHE A 76 8.55 -2.89 -21.68
CA PHE A 76 9.84 -3.37 -21.18
C PHE A 76 10.00 -3.18 -19.67
N MET A 77 9.74 -1.99 -19.18
CA MET A 77 9.83 -1.68 -17.74
C MET A 77 8.83 -2.50 -16.92
N THR A 78 7.61 -2.70 -17.43
CA THR A 78 6.59 -3.53 -16.75
C THR A 78 7.08 -4.97 -16.59
N ARG A 79 7.72 -5.55 -17.62
CA ARG A 79 8.33 -6.89 -17.50
C ARG A 79 9.43 -6.93 -16.44
N GLY A 80 10.26 -5.89 -16.38
CA GLY A 80 11.28 -5.74 -15.33
C GLY A 80 10.65 -5.69 -13.93
N ALA A 81 9.56 -4.93 -13.76
CA ALA A 81 8.83 -4.84 -12.51
C ALA A 81 8.22 -6.19 -12.09
N GLU A 82 7.63 -6.93 -13.04
CA GLU A 82 7.10 -8.27 -12.79
C GLU A 82 8.19 -9.27 -12.38
N ILE A 83 9.40 -9.18 -13.00
CA ILE A 83 10.56 -9.96 -12.58
C ILE A 83 10.96 -9.59 -11.16
N GLY A 84 11.03 -8.29 -10.82
CA GLY A 84 11.32 -7.83 -9.47
C GLY A 84 10.34 -8.41 -8.44
N VAL A 85 9.05 -8.41 -8.73
CA VAL A 85 8.04 -9.04 -7.87
C VAL A 85 8.25 -10.56 -7.78
N SER A 86 8.63 -11.22 -8.86
CA SER A 86 8.90 -12.67 -8.87
C SER A 86 10.10 -13.05 -7.99
N ARG A 87 11.03 -12.11 -7.75
CA ARG A 87 12.17 -12.26 -6.85
C ARG A 87 11.83 -12.08 -5.38
N GLY A 88 10.62 -11.68 -5.07
CA GLY A 88 10.13 -11.52 -3.69
C GLY A 88 9.93 -10.07 -3.27
N MET A 89 10.33 -9.08 -4.06
CA MET A 89 10.10 -7.67 -3.77
C MET A 89 8.63 -7.27 -3.97
N ILE A 90 8.18 -6.24 -3.26
CA ILE A 90 6.94 -5.53 -3.60
C ILE A 90 7.32 -4.28 -4.39
N VAL A 91 6.85 -4.19 -5.63
CA VAL A 91 6.99 -2.98 -6.44
C VAL A 91 5.74 -2.13 -6.27
N VAL A 92 5.89 -0.95 -5.71
CA VAL A 92 4.84 0.07 -5.54
C VAL A 92 5.07 1.14 -6.60
N ALA A 93 4.08 1.38 -7.45
CA ALA A 93 4.20 2.36 -8.54
C ALA A 93 3.08 3.40 -8.49
N SER A 94 3.43 4.64 -8.82
CA SER A 94 2.46 5.71 -9.02
C SER A 94 1.62 5.44 -10.29
N ALA A 95 0.32 5.70 -10.22
CA ALA A 95 -0.60 5.45 -11.35
C ALA A 95 -0.34 6.35 -12.56
N GLY A 96 0.26 7.52 -12.36
CA GLY A 96 0.43 8.60 -13.34
C GLY A 96 -0.47 9.80 -13.03
N ASN A 97 -0.20 10.92 -13.70
CA ASN A 97 -0.89 12.20 -13.47
C ASN A 97 -1.69 12.67 -14.70
N GLU A 98 -2.10 11.74 -15.55
CA GLU A 98 -2.74 12.01 -16.82
C GLU A 98 -4.28 12.04 -16.75
N GLY A 99 -4.88 11.86 -15.57
CA GLY A 99 -6.34 11.71 -15.38
C GLY A 99 -7.22 12.81 -15.99
N ALA A 100 -6.66 14.02 -16.15
CA ALA A 100 -7.36 15.15 -16.77
C ALA A 100 -7.00 15.35 -18.25
N THR A 101 -6.18 14.49 -18.85
CA THR A 101 -5.73 14.59 -20.23
C THR A 101 -6.62 13.78 -21.19
N ALA A 102 -6.33 13.85 -22.49
CA ALA A 102 -7.00 13.04 -23.50
C ALA A 102 -6.70 11.54 -23.38
N ASN A 103 -5.58 11.18 -22.76
CA ASN A 103 -5.18 9.79 -22.48
C ASN A 103 -5.07 9.60 -20.96
N PRO A 104 -6.18 9.46 -20.23
CA PRO A 104 -6.18 9.49 -18.76
C PRO A 104 -5.67 8.20 -18.11
N ASN A 105 -5.16 7.27 -18.90
CA ASN A 105 -4.83 5.92 -18.44
C ASN A 105 -3.57 5.87 -17.60
N ILE A 106 -3.45 4.77 -16.84
CA ILE A 106 -2.21 4.42 -16.14
C ILE A 106 -1.04 4.30 -17.12
N ALA A 107 0.18 4.55 -16.62
CA ALA A 107 1.44 4.44 -17.38
C ALA A 107 2.24 3.20 -16.95
N VAL A 108 3.29 2.83 -17.70
CA VAL A 108 4.23 1.80 -17.25
C VAL A 108 5.06 2.31 -16.06
N PRO A 109 5.40 1.49 -15.05
CA PRO A 109 5.08 0.08 -14.89
C PRO A 109 3.80 -0.17 -14.07
N ALA A 110 2.94 0.87 -13.91
CA ALA A 110 1.71 0.78 -13.10
C ALA A 110 0.67 -0.21 -13.67
N ASP A 111 0.78 -0.53 -14.96
CA ASP A 111 -0.04 -1.55 -15.62
C ASP A 111 0.30 -2.98 -15.18
N GLY A 112 1.43 -3.19 -14.52
CA GLY A 112 1.92 -4.51 -14.08
C GLY A 112 0.87 -5.31 -13.30
N ILE A 113 0.81 -6.62 -13.55
CA ILE A 113 -0.16 -7.54 -12.91
C ILE A 113 0.11 -7.62 -11.42
N SER A 114 1.38 -7.77 -11.05
CA SER A 114 1.82 -7.96 -9.68
C SER A 114 2.24 -6.66 -9.00
N VAL A 115 2.47 -5.59 -9.75
CA VAL A 115 2.79 -4.26 -9.24
C VAL A 115 1.62 -3.70 -8.41
N LEU A 116 1.90 -3.11 -7.26
CA LEU A 116 0.92 -2.40 -6.45
C LEU A 116 0.82 -0.95 -6.95
N THR A 117 -0.19 -0.66 -7.74
CA THR A 117 -0.40 0.64 -8.35
C THR A 117 -1.21 1.56 -7.45
N VAL A 118 -0.71 2.78 -7.24
CA VAL A 118 -1.28 3.73 -6.29
C VAL A 118 -1.77 4.98 -6.99
N GLY A 119 -3.08 5.21 -6.92
CA GLY A 119 -3.72 6.46 -7.35
C GLY A 119 -3.72 7.52 -6.24
N ALA A 120 -4.21 8.72 -6.56
CA ALA A 120 -4.19 9.87 -5.68
C ALA A 120 -5.58 10.33 -5.24
N VAL A 121 -5.76 10.49 -3.93
CA VAL A 121 -6.91 11.19 -3.32
C VAL A 121 -6.45 12.45 -2.59
N ASN A 122 -7.40 13.33 -2.29
CA ASN A 122 -7.21 14.46 -1.38
C ASN A 122 -7.49 14.06 0.09
N ALA A 123 -7.33 15.00 1.01
CA ALA A 123 -7.58 14.79 2.44
C ALA A 123 -9.04 14.40 2.77
N SER A 124 -9.99 14.72 1.89
CA SER A 124 -11.40 14.31 2.01
C SER A 124 -11.68 12.94 1.37
N LYS A 125 -10.65 12.17 1.02
CA LYS A 125 -10.74 10.85 0.37
C LYS A 125 -11.40 10.87 -1.01
N THR A 126 -11.42 12.04 -1.67
CA THR A 126 -11.94 12.18 -3.04
C THR A 126 -10.79 12.04 -4.02
N VAL A 127 -11.00 11.27 -5.11
CA VAL A 127 -10.01 11.12 -6.19
C VAL A 127 -9.65 12.49 -6.77
N THR A 128 -8.37 12.70 -7.01
CA THR A 128 -7.89 13.96 -7.62
C THR A 128 -8.07 13.89 -9.14
N SER A 129 -8.33 15.04 -9.75
CA SER A 129 -8.56 15.11 -11.20
C SER A 129 -7.33 14.66 -12.03
N PHE A 130 -6.14 14.81 -11.48
CA PHE A 130 -4.91 14.44 -12.19
C PHE A 130 -4.60 12.94 -12.08
N SER A 131 -5.13 12.21 -11.09
CA SER A 131 -4.79 10.79 -10.92
C SER A 131 -5.17 9.99 -12.16
N SER A 132 -4.21 9.33 -12.78
CA SER A 132 -4.48 8.41 -13.88
C SER A 132 -5.44 7.30 -13.45
N ILE A 133 -6.23 6.84 -14.39
CA ILE A 133 -7.33 5.88 -14.18
C ILE A 133 -7.10 4.59 -14.96
N GLY A 134 -7.75 3.53 -14.51
CA GLY A 134 -7.85 2.27 -15.22
C GLY A 134 -9.08 2.22 -16.15
N PRO A 135 -9.43 1.02 -16.58
CA PRO A 135 -8.71 -0.24 -16.31
C PRO A 135 -7.37 -0.31 -17.03
N SER A 136 -6.57 -1.36 -16.81
CA SER A 136 -5.51 -1.73 -17.74
C SER A 136 -6.12 -2.20 -19.07
N PHE A 137 -5.33 -2.26 -20.12
CA PHE A 137 -5.84 -2.65 -21.45
C PHE A 137 -6.49 -4.04 -21.47
N ASP A 138 -5.95 -4.96 -20.68
CA ASP A 138 -6.49 -6.33 -20.52
C ASP A 138 -7.66 -6.41 -19.51
N GLY A 139 -8.18 -5.27 -19.06
CA GLY A 139 -9.41 -5.14 -18.26
C GLY A 139 -9.26 -5.34 -16.76
N ARG A 140 -8.02 -5.40 -16.24
CA ARG A 140 -7.81 -5.49 -14.77
C ARG A 140 -8.14 -4.17 -14.09
N VAL A 141 -8.60 -4.28 -12.83
CA VAL A 141 -8.78 -3.13 -11.96
C VAL A 141 -7.41 -2.48 -11.72
N LYS A 142 -7.30 -1.22 -12.10
CA LYS A 142 -6.18 -0.31 -11.84
C LYS A 142 -6.75 1.12 -11.63
N PRO A 143 -6.07 1.99 -10.83
CA PRO A 143 -5.00 1.61 -9.91
C PRO A 143 -5.45 0.51 -8.96
N ASP A 144 -4.53 -0.19 -8.27
CA ASP A 144 -4.95 -1.18 -7.26
C ASP A 144 -5.56 -0.47 -6.05
N VAL A 145 -4.88 0.52 -5.50
CA VAL A 145 -5.28 1.23 -4.28
C VAL A 145 -5.05 2.73 -4.39
N MET A 146 -5.57 3.47 -3.40
CA MET A 146 -5.45 4.92 -3.32
C MET A 146 -4.72 5.33 -2.05
N ALA A 147 -3.93 6.42 -2.15
CA ALA A 147 -3.40 7.13 -0.99
C ALA A 147 -3.47 8.65 -1.21
N GLN A 148 -3.21 9.44 -0.16
CA GLN A 148 -3.19 10.89 -0.32
C GLN A 148 -2.07 11.29 -1.28
N GLY A 149 -2.43 12.02 -2.34
CA GLY A 149 -1.51 12.56 -3.34
C GLY A 149 -1.74 14.05 -3.62
N GLN A 150 -2.69 14.68 -2.92
CA GLN A 150 -2.92 16.12 -3.00
C GLN A 150 -2.58 16.77 -1.66
N SER A 151 -1.81 17.87 -1.72
CA SER A 151 -1.32 18.61 -0.55
C SER A 151 -0.55 17.72 0.43
N VAL A 152 0.26 16.81 -0.12
CA VAL A 152 1.09 15.93 0.68
C VAL A 152 2.26 16.74 1.24
N VAL A 153 2.47 16.61 2.55
CA VAL A 153 3.58 17.29 3.25
C VAL A 153 4.87 16.54 3.01
N LEU A 154 5.90 17.24 2.60
CA LEU A 154 7.23 16.68 2.32
C LEU A 154 8.35 17.70 2.60
N SER A 155 9.59 17.25 2.52
CA SER A 155 10.76 18.13 2.54
C SER A 155 11.20 18.42 1.10
N ASP A 156 11.47 19.69 0.80
CA ASP A 156 12.15 20.06 -0.45
C ASP A 156 13.66 19.77 -0.38
N SER A 157 14.37 20.02 -1.50
CA SER A 157 15.83 19.85 -1.59
C SER A 157 16.64 20.78 -0.67
N SER A 158 16.01 21.83 -0.15
CA SER A 158 16.61 22.78 0.80
C SER A 158 16.28 22.46 2.26
N GLY A 159 15.50 21.38 2.52
CA GLY A 159 15.10 20.97 3.86
C GLY A 159 13.88 21.72 4.41
N ASN A 160 13.18 22.51 3.58
CA ASN A 160 11.94 23.17 4.01
C ASN A 160 10.77 22.19 3.95
N ILE A 161 9.82 22.36 4.86
CA ILE A 161 8.55 21.62 4.81
C ILE A 161 7.62 22.34 3.84
N VAL A 162 7.22 21.63 2.80
CA VAL A 162 6.36 22.11 1.73
C VAL A 162 5.23 21.12 1.47
N THR A 163 4.28 21.49 0.60
CA THR A 163 3.26 20.58 0.10
C THR A 163 3.36 20.42 -1.41
N ALA A 164 3.07 19.22 -1.90
CA ALA A 164 3.03 18.95 -3.34
C ALA A 164 1.84 18.04 -3.72
N ASN A 165 1.57 17.98 -5.03
CA ASN A 165 0.50 17.20 -5.63
C ASN A 165 1.08 16.23 -6.66
N GLY A 166 0.54 15.02 -6.70
CA GLY A 166 0.93 13.99 -7.67
C GLY A 166 0.78 12.58 -7.10
N THR A 167 0.55 11.61 -7.96
CA THR A 167 0.63 10.18 -7.61
C THR A 167 2.05 9.80 -7.19
N SER A 168 3.05 10.57 -7.61
CA SER A 168 4.43 10.46 -7.15
C SER A 168 4.60 10.65 -5.63
N PHE A 169 3.61 11.25 -4.95
CA PHE A 169 3.59 11.41 -3.50
C PHE A 169 2.65 10.42 -2.80
N SER A 170 1.59 9.93 -3.46
CA SER A 170 0.76 8.86 -2.90
C SER A 170 1.48 7.52 -2.87
N SER A 171 2.31 7.24 -3.89
CA SER A 171 3.09 6.00 -3.98
C SER A 171 4.05 5.82 -2.80
N PRO A 172 4.92 6.78 -2.42
CA PRO A 172 5.84 6.60 -1.29
C PRO A 172 5.12 6.53 0.06
N VAL A 173 3.98 7.22 0.24
CA VAL A 173 3.14 7.04 1.44
C VAL A 173 2.69 5.59 1.55
N MET A 174 2.23 5.00 0.47
CA MET A 174 1.83 3.60 0.41
C MET A 174 3.02 2.66 0.62
N ALA A 175 4.16 2.91 -0.04
CA ALA A 175 5.36 2.08 0.08
C ALA A 175 5.87 1.97 1.53
N GLY A 176 5.87 3.09 2.27
CA GLY A 176 6.23 3.07 3.67
C GLY A 176 5.23 2.30 4.54
N MET A 177 3.92 2.41 4.26
CA MET A 177 2.90 1.61 4.94
C MET A 177 3.01 0.11 4.61
N VAL A 178 3.37 -0.23 3.37
CA VAL A 178 3.69 -1.61 2.95
C VAL A 178 4.85 -2.17 3.77
N ALA A 179 5.95 -1.42 3.87
CA ALA A 179 7.13 -1.83 4.65
C ALA A 179 6.78 -2.04 6.13
N SER A 180 6.01 -1.12 6.72
CA SER A 180 5.57 -1.20 8.12
C SER A 180 4.64 -2.41 8.36
N LEU A 181 3.73 -2.72 7.44
CA LEU A 181 2.89 -3.90 7.54
C LEU A 181 3.71 -5.18 7.39
N TRP A 182 4.65 -5.21 6.44
CA TRP A 182 5.47 -6.40 6.21
C TRP A 182 6.39 -6.70 7.38
N GLN A 183 6.92 -5.67 8.04
CA GLN A 183 7.67 -5.82 9.28
C GLN A 183 6.89 -6.59 10.36
N ALA A 184 5.57 -6.43 10.42
CA ALA A 184 4.71 -7.18 11.35
C ALA A 184 4.55 -8.66 10.93
N PHE A 185 4.82 -9.00 9.68
CA PHE A 185 4.64 -10.35 9.11
C PHE A 185 5.88 -10.82 8.33
N PRO A 186 7.05 -10.97 8.95
CA PRO A 186 8.30 -11.26 8.24
C PRO A 186 8.30 -12.62 7.51
N ASN A 187 7.38 -13.50 7.84
CA ASN A 187 7.25 -14.82 7.22
C ASN A 187 6.22 -14.87 6.07
N LYS A 188 5.51 -13.76 5.81
CA LYS A 188 4.58 -13.69 4.68
C LYS A 188 5.31 -13.30 3.40
N THR A 189 4.85 -13.86 2.30
CA THR A 189 5.34 -13.50 0.97
C THR A 189 4.85 -12.11 0.56
N ASN A 190 5.55 -11.51 -0.40
CA ASN A 190 5.14 -10.25 -1.01
C ASN A 190 3.69 -10.27 -1.53
N LYS A 191 3.26 -11.39 -2.12
CA LYS A 191 1.87 -11.59 -2.61
C LYS A 191 0.86 -11.58 -1.48
N GLU A 192 1.14 -12.26 -0.38
CA GLU A 192 0.27 -12.27 0.80
C GLU A 192 0.13 -10.88 1.41
N ILE A 193 1.22 -10.11 1.47
CA ILE A 193 1.18 -8.72 1.96
C ILE A 193 0.36 -7.84 1.01
N LYS A 194 0.59 -7.91 -0.30
CA LYS A 194 -0.24 -7.19 -1.30
C LYS A 194 -1.72 -7.54 -1.16
N ASP A 195 -2.03 -8.81 -0.99
CA ASP A 195 -3.40 -9.30 -0.81
C ASP A 195 -4.06 -8.73 0.46
N LEU A 196 -3.34 -8.69 1.59
CA LEU A 196 -3.84 -8.09 2.83
C LEU A 196 -4.20 -6.61 2.63
N ILE A 197 -3.33 -5.87 1.93
CA ILE A 197 -3.53 -4.45 1.63
C ILE A 197 -4.78 -4.25 0.77
N ILE A 198 -4.89 -4.97 -0.34
CA ILE A 198 -6.02 -4.84 -1.26
C ILE A 198 -7.33 -5.24 -0.57
N LYS A 199 -7.35 -6.33 0.20
CA LYS A 199 -8.54 -6.81 0.92
C LYS A 199 -9.00 -5.88 2.03
N SER A 200 -8.11 -5.05 2.57
CA SER A 200 -8.45 -4.05 3.60
C SER A 200 -9.03 -2.75 3.03
N ALA A 201 -9.01 -2.59 1.72
CA ALA A 201 -9.42 -1.35 1.08
C ALA A 201 -10.95 -1.16 1.11
N ASP A 202 -11.39 0.08 1.28
CA ASP A 202 -12.78 0.48 1.54
C ASP A 202 -13.76 0.19 0.39
N ARG A 203 -13.24 -0.15 -0.80
CA ARG A 203 -14.02 -0.52 -1.99
C ARG A 203 -13.71 -1.93 -2.49
N TYR A 204 -13.10 -2.78 -1.68
CA TYR A 204 -12.66 -4.10 -2.09
C TYR A 204 -13.76 -4.92 -2.81
N THR A 205 -15.00 -4.85 -2.33
CA THR A 205 -16.14 -5.58 -2.90
C THR A 205 -16.81 -4.89 -4.09
N ASN A 206 -16.46 -3.62 -4.36
CA ASN A 206 -17.04 -2.84 -5.46
C ASN A 206 -16.00 -1.87 -6.06
N PRO A 207 -14.92 -2.40 -6.65
CA PRO A 207 -13.87 -1.58 -7.25
C PRO A 207 -14.33 -0.88 -8.52
N ASN A 208 -13.64 0.20 -8.90
CA ASN A 208 -13.86 0.89 -10.16
C ASN A 208 -12.56 1.46 -10.73
N ALA A 209 -12.61 1.96 -11.97
CA ALA A 209 -11.42 2.44 -12.69
C ALA A 209 -10.77 3.71 -12.08
N GLN A 210 -11.50 4.49 -11.28
CA GLN A 210 -10.97 5.72 -10.67
C GLN A 210 -10.31 5.46 -9.31
N TYR A 211 -10.92 4.60 -8.48
CA TYR A 211 -10.49 4.34 -7.12
C TYR A 211 -9.77 3.00 -6.94
N GLY A 212 -9.77 2.15 -7.97
CA GLY A 212 -9.35 0.78 -7.79
C GLY A 212 -10.17 0.08 -6.71
N TYR A 213 -9.50 -0.64 -5.83
CA TYR A 213 -10.12 -1.23 -4.63
C TYR A 213 -10.31 -0.22 -3.48
N GLY A 214 -9.91 1.04 -3.68
CA GLY A 214 -10.10 2.12 -2.69
C GLY A 214 -8.89 2.36 -1.80
N ILE A 215 -9.14 2.95 -0.65
CA ILE A 215 -8.11 3.32 0.33
C ILE A 215 -7.93 2.18 1.33
N PRO A 216 -6.74 1.56 1.44
CA PRO A 216 -6.48 0.51 2.41
C PRO A 216 -6.59 1.00 3.85
N ASP A 217 -7.16 0.17 4.72
CA ASP A 217 -7.08 0.30 6.17
C ASP A 217 -6.02 -0.67 6.70
N PHE A 218 -4.88 -0.13 7.10
CA PHE A 218 -3.77 -0.95 7.58
C PHE A 218 -4.02 -1.59 8.95
N SER A 219 -4.96 -1.07 9.74
CA SER A 219 -5.40 -1.75 10.98
C SER A 219 -6.19 -3.01 10.65
N VAL A 220 -7.06 -2.95 9.64
CA VAL A 220 -7.78 -4.12 9.11
C VAL A 220 -6.81 -5.10 8.45
N ALA A 221 -5.85 -4.61 7.64
CA ALA A 221 -4.81 -5.47 7.04
C ALA A 221 -3.99 -6.21 8.11
N LEU A 222 -3.60 -5.51 9.18
CA LEU A 222 -2.89 -6.11 10.31
C LEU A 222 -3.74 -7.18 11.01
N SER A 223 -4.99 -6.88 11.33
CA SER A 223 -5.91 -7.80 12.00
C SER A 223 -6.16 -9.06 11.15
N ASN A 224 -6.38 -8.90 9.85
CA ASN A 224 -6.54 -10.00 8.90
C ASN A 224 -5.27 -10.85 8.80
N GLY A 225 -4.11 -10.22 8.82
CA GLY A 225 -2.81 -10.89 8.78
C GLY A 225 -2.54 -11.73 10.03
N LEU A 226 -3.02 -11.29 11.19
CA LEU A 226 -2.93 -12.01 12.46
C LEU A 226 -3.94 -13.16 12.57
N GLY A 227 -4.88 -13.29 11.62
CA GLY A 227 -5.96 -14.26 11.69
C GLY A 227 -6.95 -13.97 12.83
N VAL A 228 -6.94 -12.75 13.35
CA VAL A 228 -7.93 -12.29 14.31
C VAL A 228 -9.16 -11.91 13.48
N ASN A 229 -10.21 -12.73 13.56
CA ASN A 229 -11.49 -12.32 13.03
C ASN A 229 -11.89 -11.01 13.70
N ASP A 230 -12.36 -10.04 12.92
CA ASP A 230 -12.95 -8.82 13.47
C ASP A 230 -14.04 -9.20 14.47
N PHE A 231 -13.69 -9.14 15.74
CA PHE A 231 -14.72 -9.04 16.76
C PHE A 231 -15.29 -7.63 16.60
N SER A 232 -16.53 -7.54 16.15
CA SER A 232 -17.20 -6.25 16.17
C SER A 232 -17.09 -5.72 17.62
N VAL A 233 -16.80 -4.44 17.75
CA VAL A 233 -16.65 -3.75 19.05
C VAL A 233 -17.82 -4.02 20.03
N ASN A 234 -18.86 -4.66 19.53
CA ASN A 234 -20.11 -5.00 20.23
C ASN A 234 -20.23 -6.48 20.62
N ASP A 235 -19.23 -7.33 20.38
CA ASP A 235 -19.37 -8.77 20.66
C ASP A 235 -19.13 -9.12 22.13
N PHE A 236 -18.34 -8.28 22.83
CA PHE A 236 -18.19 -8.40 24.30
C PHE A 236 -17.74 -7.07 24.94
N PHE A 237 -18.00 -6.93 26.22
CA PHE A 237 -17.52 -5.82 27.04
C PHE A 237 -16.79 -6.36 28.27
N MET A 238 -15.73 -5.69 28.67
CA MET A 238 -14.99 -6.00 29.90
C MET A 238 -15.07 -4.84 30.88
N TYR A 239 -15.47 -5.13 32.11
CA TYR A 239 -15.55 -4.11 33.16
C TYR A 239 -15.34 -4.71 34.56
N PRO A 240 -14.75 -3.91 35.49
CA PRO A 240 -14.10 -2.65 35.27
C PRO A 240 -12.81 -2.84 34.44
N ASN A 241 -12.42 -1.83 33.66
CA ASN A 241 -11.15 -1.78 32.96
C ASN A 241 -10.57 -0.36 33.10
N PRO A 242 -9.46 -0.16 33.82
CA PRO A 242 -8.62 -1.19 34.47
C PRO A 242 -9.29 -1.85 35.69
N THR A 243 -8.85 -3.08 35.99
CA THR A 243 -9.23 -3.81 37.18
C THR A 243 -8.02 -4.15 38.01
N SER A 244 -8.22 -4.27 39.35
CA SER A 244 -7.20 -4.73 40.30
C SER A 244 -7.51 -6.10 40.90
N ASP A 245 -8.69 -6.66 40.61
CA ASP A 245 -9.14 -7.93 41.19
C ASP A 245 -10.01 -8.68 40.17
N ILE A 246 -11.30 -8.53 40.19
CA ILE A 246 -12.26 -9.25 39.35
C ILE A 246 -12.62 -8.43 38.13
N CYS A 247 -12.65 -9.07 36.95
CA CYS A 247 -13.15 -8.50 35.72
C CYS A 247 -14.36 -9.32 35.21
N THR A 248 -15.41 -8.63 34.82
CA THR A 248 -16.58 -9.23 34.20
C THR A 248 -16.49 -9.10 32.69
N VAL A 249 -16.71 -10.18 31.96
CA VAL A 249 -16.78 -10.20 30.50
C VAL A 249 -18.24 -10.41 30.09
N SER A 250 -18.88 -9.37 29.61
CA SER A 250 -20.27 -9.44 29.10
C SER A 250 -20.24 -9.82 27.62
N LEU A 251 -20.82 -10.95 27.25
CA LEU A 251 -20.96 -11.41 25.88
C LEU A 251 -22.22 -10.80 25.22
N SER A 252 -22.13 -10.49 23.93
CA SER A 252 -23.27 -10.02 23.13
C SER A 252 -24.34 -11.12 23.01
N GLU A 253 -25.53 -10.74 22.53
CA GLU A 253 -26.63 -11.70 22.29
C GLU A 253 -26.26 -12.79 21.28
N LYS A 254 -25.28 -12.54 20.42
CA LYS A 254 -24.82 -13.45 19.37
C LYS A 254 -23.84 -14.52 19.86
N LEU A 255 -23.27 -14.37 21.05
CA LEU A 255 -22.26 -15.28 21.60
C LEU A 255 -22.76 -15.89 22.89
N ASP A 256 -22.85 -17.21 22.96
CA ASP A 256 -23.26 -17.92 24.17
C ASP A 256 -22.09 -18.36 25.04
N GLU A 257 -20.96 -18.65 24.43
CA GLU A 257 -19.72 -19.06 25.11
C GLU A 257 -18.47 -18.62 24.33
N GLY A 258 -17.32 -18.62 24.98
CA GLY A 258 -16.03 -18.30 24.38
C GLY A 258 -14.86 -18.77 25.25
N VAL A 259 -13.66 -18.59 24.75
CA VAL A 259 -12.41 -18.80 25.48
C VAL A 259 -11.69 -17.48 25.62
N LEU A 260 -11.55 -17.00 26.84
CA LEU A 260 -10.75 -15.83 27.17
C LEU A 260 -9.31 -16.26 27.41
N ARG A 261 -8.36 -15.59 26.70
CA ARG A 261 -6.93 -15.75 26.90
C ARG A 261 -6.33 -14.42 27.28
N ILE A 262 -5.59 -14.40 28.37
CA ILE A 262 -4.88 -13.21 28.85
C ILE A 262 -3.39 -13.39 28.57
N TYR A 263 -2.79 -12.39 27.97
CA TYR A 263 -1.38 -12.35 27.66
C TYR A 263 -0.70 -11.15 28.33
N SER A 264 0.55 -11.31 28.74
CA SER A 264 1.39 -10.20 29.15
C SER A 264 1.74 -9.31 27.96
N ILE A 265 2.25 -8.12 28.22
CA ILE A 265 2.79 -7.23 27.16
C ILE A 265 3.96 -7.85 26.40
N ARG A 266 4.56 -8.95 26.92
CA ARG A 266 5.62 -9.72 26.26
C ARG A 266 5.09 -10.91 25.46
N GLY A 267 3.75 -11.04 25.29
CA GLY A 267 3.13 -12.14 24.57
C GLY A 267 3.07 -13.48 25.31
N GLN A 268 3.43 -13.54 26.60
CA GLN A 268 3.32 -14.77 27.41
C GLN A 268 1.86 -14.94 27.84
N LYS A 269 1.30 -16.13 27.60
CA LYS A 269 -0.04 -16.47 28.09
C LYS A 269 -0.03 -16.56 29.62
N ILE A 270 -0.82 -15.70 30.26
CA ILE A 270 -0.96 -15.62 31.73
C ILE A 270 -2.09 -16.50 32.20
N ALA A 271 -3.23 -16.45 31.52
CA ALA A 271 -4.43 -17.21 31.88
C ALA A 271 -5.23 -17.62 30.66
N GLU A 272 -6.03 -18.68 30.81
CA GLU A 272 -7.03 -19.12 29.85
C GLU A 272 -8.23 -19.66 30.63
N GLN A 273 -9.41 -19.17 30.27
CA GLN A 273 -10.67 -19.56 30.91
C GLN A 273 -11.81 -19.62 29.90
N LYS A 274 -12.65 -20.63 30.03
CA LYS A 274 -13.93 -20.65 29.31
C LYS A 274 -14.89 -19.68 29.99
N ILE A 275 -15.53 -18.85 29.21
CA ILE A 275 -16.53 -17.89 29.64
C ILE A 275 -17.86 -18.18 28.94
N SER A 276 -18.95 -17.91 29.63
CA SER A 276 -20.30 -18.03 29.09
C SER A 276 -21.18 -16.92 29.68
N LYS A 277 -22.38 -16.74 29.13
CA LYS A 277 -23.36 -15.79 29.68
C LYS A 277 -23.72 -16.08 31.14
N THR A 278 -23.59 -17.35 31.56
CA THR A 278 -23.88 -17.79 32.92
C THR A 278 -22.67 -17.78 33.85
N SER A 279 -21.44 -17.65 33.31
CA SER A 279 -20.18 -17.56 34.08
C SER A 279 -19.25 -16.54 33.46
N PRO A 280 -19.55 -15.22 33.65
CA PRO A 280 -18.87 -14.16 32.93
C PRO A 280 -17.65 -13.56 33.65
N THR A 281 -17.26 -14.07 34.82
CA THR A 281 -16.22 -13.46 35.66
C THR A 281 -14.90 -14.22 35.66
N ILE A 282 -13.80 -13.48 35.73
CA ILE A 282 -12.42 -13.92 35.97
C ILE A 282 -11.78 -13.09 37.08
#